data_08cfca5133443a9f0ff9422436f861eb
#
_entry.id   08cfca5133443a9f0ff9422436f861eb
#
_cell.length_a   1.000
_cell.length_b   1.000
_cell.length_c   1.000
_cell.angle_alpha   90.00
_cell.angle_beta   90.00
_cell.angle_gamma   90.00
#
_symmetry.space_group_name_H-M   'P 1'
#
loop_
_entity.id
_entity.type
_entity.pdbx_description
1 polymer ?
#
loop_
_entity_poly.entity_id
_entity_poly.type
_entity_poly.pdbx_seq_one_letter_code
_entity_poly.pdbx_strand_id
1 'polypeptide(L)'
;LIRSHGVAPSELSRLKDEGFHIVDATCVLVKRLQQIVQQLEAEGYEVVIIGEENHPEVQGVVGCVNDVVVVADEADLDKLPHNGRLGIVCQTTQSPEHLGRMLDAIARRRFSELKVVNTLCKEAIKRQESAIELCQQVDIMFVLGGLHSANTRRLADLCKKHNEATFHLQNWDELDKKTLFGRKVAGVTAGASTPDWVIEEFVKHLERFGEEQ
;
A
#
# COMPACT_ATOMS: atom_id res chain seq x y z
N LEU A 1 -7.69 10.45 -17.28
CA LEU A 1 -6.86 9.30 -16.93
C LEU A 1 -7.27 8.75 -15.56
N ILE A 2 -7.67 7.48 -15.50
CA ILE A 2 -7.83 6.75 -14.23
C ILE A 2 -6.47 6.19 -13.82
N ARG A 3 -6.06 6.50 -12.58
CA ARG A 3 -4.77 6.04 -12.01
C ARG A 3 -4.83 4.55 -11.62
N SER A 4 -3.68 3.99 -11.25
CA SER A 4 -3.52 2.57 -10.86
C SER A 4 -4.44 2.10 -9.72
N HIS A 5 -4.89 3.01 -8.86
CA HIS A 5 -5.80 2.71 -7.75
C HIS A 5 -7.24 2.38 -8.19
N GLY A 6 -7.59 2.66 -9.44
CA GLY A 6 -8.96 2.52 -9.92
C GLY A 6 -9.92 3.56 -9.36
N VAL A 7 -11.17 3.42 -9.71
CA VAL A 7 -12.31 4.19 -9.20
C VAL A 7 -13.54 3.29 -9.13
N ALA A 8 -14.59 3.73 -8.44
CA ALA A 8 -15.87 3.05 -8.41
C ALA A 8 -16.53 2.99 -9.80
N PRO A 9 -17.30 1.93 -10.12
CA PRO A 9 -18.02 1.83 -11.40
C PRO A 9 -18.96 3.00 -11.67
N SER A 10 -19.62 3.52 -10.63
CA SER A 10 -20.50 4.69 -10.73
C SER A 10 -19.77 5.94 -11.18
N GLU A 11 -18.55 6.16 -10.70
CA GLU A 11 -17.71 7.28 -11.11
C GLU A 11 -17.24 7.14 -12.57
N LEU A 12 -16.91 5.92 -13.01
CA LEU A 12 -16.60 5.64 -14.41
C LEU A 12 -17.78 5.93 -15.33
N SER A 13 -19.00 5.54 -14.91
CA SER A 13 -20.23 5.80 -15.67
C SER A 13 -20.48 7.30 -15.76
N ARG A 14 -20.41 8.01 -14.64
CA ARG A 14 -20.59 9.47 -14.59
C ARG A 14 -19.64 10.19 -15.56
N LEU A 15 -18.34 9.85 -15.55
CA LEU A 15 -17.35 10.45 -16.44
C LEU A 15 -17.64 10.18 -17.91
N LYS A 16 -18.16 8.99 -18.26
CA LYS A 16 -18.58 8.67 -19.64
C LYS A 16 -19.80 9.48 -20.07
N ASP A 17 -20.79 9.61 -19.19
CA ASP A 17 -22.00 10.37 -19.45
C ASP A 17 -21.73 11.87 -19.63
N GLU A 18 -20.70 12.39 -18.93
CA GLU A 18 -20.17 13.75 -19.10
C GLU A 18 -19.34 13.91 -20.39
N GLY A 19 -19.16 12.86 -21.19
CA GLY A 19 -18.47 12.90 -22.49
C GLY A 19 -16.95 12.82 -22.44
N PHE A 20 -16.36 12.46 -21.29
CA PHE A 20 -14.90 12.31 -21.18
C PHE A 20 -14.39 11.09 -21.93
N HIS A 21 -13.29 11.26 -22.67
CA HIS A 21 -12.50 10.13 -23.16
C HIS A 21 -11.66 9.54 -22.02
N ILE A 22 -11.96 8.28 -21.63
CA ILE A 22 -11.34 7.64 -20.47
C ILE A 22 -10.17 6.78 -20.90
N VAL A 23 -8.98 7.08 -20.37
CA VAL A 23 -7.84 6.17 -20.39
C VAL A 23 -7.77 5.52 -18.99
N ASP A 24 -8.04 4.22 -18.95
CA ASP A 24 -8.08 3.44 -17.70
C ASP A 24 -6.76 2.71 -17.48
N ALA A 25 -5.90 3.27 -16.60
CA ALA A 25 -4.64 2.68 -16.15
C ALA A 25 -4.76 1.96 -14.79
N THR A 26 -5.96 1.52 -14.41
CA THR A 26 -6.18 0.73 -13.19
C THR A 26 -5.34 -0.54 -13.21
N CYS A 27 -4.59 -0.77 -12.13
CA CYS A 27 -3.79 -1.99 -11.97
C CYS A 27 -4.67 -3.25 -12.09
N VAL A 28 -4.16 -4.27 -12.78
CA VAL A 28 -4.91 -5.54 -12.98
C VAL A 28 -5.28 -6.21 -11.67
N LEU A 29 -4.45 -6.07 -10.62
CA LEU A 29 -4.73 -6.62 -9.29
C LEU A 29 -5.87 -5.87 -8.60
N VAL A 30 -5.95 -4.55 -8.78
CA VAL A 30 -7.06 -3.74 -8.27
C VAL A 30 -8.36 -4.11 -9.00
N LYS A 31 -8.34 -4.26 -10.33
CA LYS A 31 -9.49 -4.74 -11.09
C LYS A 31 -9.95 -6.12 -10.60
N ARG A 32 -8.99 -7.02 -10.34
CA ARG A 32 -9.29 -8.35 -9.78
C ARG A 32 -9.91 -8.23 -8.38
N LEU A 33 -9.39 -7.35 -7.52
CA LEU A 33 -9.95 -7.11 -6.20
C LEU A 33 -11.40 -6.61 -6.28
N GLN A 34 -11.70 -5.66 -7.18
CA GLN A 34 -13.06 -5.18 -7.45
C GLN A 34 -14.01 -6.31 -7.89
N GLN A 35 -13.56 -7.22 -8.76
CA GLN A 35 -14.32 -8.39 -9.18
C GLN A 35 -14.57 -9.37 -8.03
N ILE A 36 -13.55 -9.60 -7.18
CA ILE A 36 -13.67 -10.52 -6.03
C ILE A 36 -14.70 -10.02 -5.03
N VAL A 37 -14.73 -8.73 -4.70
CA VAL A 37 -15.72 -8.20 -3.74
C VAL A 37 -17.13 -8.31 -4.29
N GLN A 38 -17.36 -8.04 -5.57
CA GLN A 38 -18.65 -8.22 -6.24
C GLN A 38 -19.09 -9.69 -6.22
N GLN A 39 -18.15 -10.62 -6.44
CA GLN A 39 -18.44 -12.05 -6.38
C GLN A 39 -18.80 -12.48 -4.95
N LEU A 40 -18.08 -12.03 -3.91
CA LEU A 40 -18.36 -12.32 -2.52
C LEU A 40 -19.75 -11.83 -2.12
N GLU A 41 -20.11 -10.59 -2.50
CA GLU A 41 -21.45 -10.03 -2.27
C GLU A 41 -22.53 -10.88 -2.96
N ALA A 42 -22.33 -11.24 -4.23
CA ALA A 42 -23.27 -12.09 -5.00
C ALA A 42 -23.42 -13.50 -4.39
N GLU A 43 -22.41 -14.04 -3.72
CA GLU A 43 -22.45 -15.29 -2.98
C GLU A 43 -23.08 -15.15 -1.58
N GLY A 44 -23.49 -13.94 -1.19
CA GLY A 44 -24.15 -13.64 0.08
C GLY A 44 -23.21 -13.51 1.27
N TYR A 45 -21.95 -13.14 1.01
CA TYR A 45 -21.01 -12.77 2.08
C TYR A 45 -21.11 -11.27 2.37
N GLU A 46 -20.98 -10.92 3.63
CA GLU A 46 -20.70 -9.56 4.07
C GLU A 46 -19.23 -9.26 3.81
N VAL A 47 -18.97 -8.29 2.92
CA VAL A 47 -17.62 -8.01 2.44
C VAL A 47 -16.83 -7.23 3.49
N VAL A 48 -15.66 -7.72 3.84
CA VAL A 48 -14.73 -7.05 4.76
C VAL A 48 -13.43 -6.76 4.04
N ILE A 49 -13.02 -5.49 4.03
CA ILE A 49 -11.74 -5.06 3.43
C ILE A 49 -10.77 -4.72 4.56
N ILE A 50 -9.68 -5.49 4.67
CA ILE A 50 -8.57 -5.13 5.54
C ILE A 50 -7.73 -4.07 4.82
N GLY A 51 -7.80 -2.80 5.27
CA GLY A 51 -7.15 -1.69 4.59
C GLY A 51 -7.48 -0.33 5.19
N GLU A 52 -6.90 0.72 4.62
CA GLU A 52 -7.11 2.11 5.06
C GLU A 52 -8.35 2.69 4.37
N GLU A 53 -9.37 3.07 5.14
CA GLU A 53 -10.66 3.55 4.63
C GLU A 53 -10.51 4.71 3.62
N ASN A 54 -9.62 5.67 3.90
CA ASN A 54 -9.40 6.84 3.04
C ASN A 54 -8.40 6.60 1.89
N HIS A 55 -7.92 5.36 1.71
CA HIS A 55 -7.00 5.06 0.62
C HIS A 55 -7.76 5.01 -0.73
N PRO A 56 -7.25 5.65 -1.82
CA PRO A 56 -7.95 5.67 -3.11
C PRO A 56 -8.31 4.29 -3.67
N GLU A 57 -7.47 3.27 -3.47
CA GLU A 57 -7.75 1.90 -3.87
C GLU A 57 -8.95 1.35 -3.12
N VAL A 58 -8.98 1.51 -1.79
CA VAL A 58 -10.07 1.02 -0.94
C VAL A 58 -11.39 1.73 -1.30
N GLN A 59 -11.36 3.04 -1.49
CA GLN A 59 -12.53 3.81 -1.94
C GLN A 59 -13.07 3.34 -3.29
N GLY A 60 -12.16 3.02 -4.23
CA GLY A 60 -12.54 2.46 -5.54
C GLY A 60 -13.14 1.05 -5.44
N VAL A 61 -12.78 0.27 -4.42
CA VAL A 61 -13.34 -1.08 -4.15
C VAL A 61 -14.65 -0.99 -3.40
N VAL A 62 -14.74 -0.15 -2.38
CA VAL A 62 -15.98 0.12 -1.61
C VAL A 62 -17.14 0.47 -2.55
N GLY A 63 -16.90 1.31 -3.55
CA GLY A 63 -17.92 1.68 -4.53
C GLY A 63 -18.35 0.56 -5.50
N CYS A 64 -17.81 -0.65 -5.39
CA CYS A 64 -18.19 -1.80 -6.20
C CYS A 64 -19.30 -2.67 -5.58
N VAL A 65 -19.61 -2.50 -4.31
CA VAL A 65 -20.56 -3.30 -3.52
C VAL A 65 -21.46 -2.39 -2.67
N ASN A 66 -22.57 -2.92 -2.20
CA ASN A 66 -23.55 -2.12 -1.42
C ASN A 66 -23.18 -2.08 0.06
N ASP A 67 -22.86 -3.24 0.63
CA ASP A 67 -22.55 -3.40 2.05
C ASP A 67 -21.12 -3.91 2.23
N VAL A 68 -20.28 -3.05 2.81
CA VAL A 68 -18.87 -3.37 3.02
C VAL A 68 -18.36 -2.74 4.32
N VAL A 69 -17.58 -3.51 5.07
CA VAL A 69 -16.91 -3.03 6.28
C VAL A 69 -15.42 -2.90 5.99
N VAL A 70 -14.86 -1.72 6.22
CA VAL A 70 -13.42 -1.49 6.14
C VAL A 70 -12.84 -1.53 7.55
N VAL A 71 -11.79 -2.33 7.74
CA VAL A 71 -11.07 -2.48 9.01
C VAL A 71 -9.58 -2.19 8.79
N ALA A 72 -9.07 -1.17 9.44
CA ALA A 72 -7.66 -0.81 9.36
C ALA A 72 -6.83 -1.50 10.43
N ASP A 73 -7.40 -1.70 11.61
CA ASP A 73 -6.77 -2.37 12.75
C ASP A 73 -7.80 -3.09 13.63
N GLU A 74 -7.34 -3.67 14.73
CA GLU A 74 -8.19 -4.44 15.66
C GLU A 74 -9.28 -3.60 16.33
N ALA A 75 -9.12 -2.28 16.46
CA ALA A 75 -10.14 -1.40 17.03
C ALA A 75 -11.37 -1.29 16.14
N ASP A 76 -11.21 -1.51 14.83
CA ASP A 76 -12.31 -1.48 13.88
C ASP A 76 -13.16 -2.77 13.88
N LEU A 77 -12.72 -3.83 14.53
CA LEU A 77 -13.40 -5.13 14.49
C LEU A 77 -14.81 -5.11 15.10
N ASP A 78 -15.12 -4.12 15.94
CA ASP A 78 -16.48 -3.94 16.47
C ASP A 78 -17.50 -3.51 15.42
N LYS A 79 -17.02 -3.04 14.24
CA LYS A 79 -17.87 -2.76 13.08
C LYS A 79 -18.38 -4.04 12.40
N LEU A 80 -17.72 -5.20 12.65
CA LEU A 80 -18.07 -6.45 11.99
C LEU A 80 -19.41 -6.97 12.48
N PRO A 81 -20.25 -7.52 11.58
CA PRO A 81 -21.52 -8.13 11.97
C PRO A 81 -21.32 -9.38 12.82
N HIS A 82 -22.27 -9.60 13.71
CA HIS A 82 -22.28 -10.81 14.54
C HIS A 82 -22.97 -11.97 13.80
N ASN A 83 -22.33 -13.13 13.82
CA ASN A 83 -22.84 -14.38 13.22
C ASN A 83 -23.06 -14.34 11.70
N GLY A 84 -22.45 -13.38 10.99
CA GLY A 84 -22.54 -13.25 9.54
C GLY A 84 -21.65 -14.25 8.77
N ARG A 85 -21.85 -14.33 7.46
CA ARG A 85 -20.93 -14.99 6.52
C ARG A 85 -19.95 -13.92 6.03
N LEU A 86 -18.72 -13.96 6.51
CA LEU A 86 -17.72 -12.92 6.22
C LEU A 86 -16.85 -13.29 5.03
N GLY A 87 -16.78 -12.39 4.03
CA GLY A 87 -15.89 -12.48 2.88
C GLY A 87 -14.75 -11.49 3.02
N ILE A 88 -13.54 -11.97 3.36
CA ILE A 88 -12.39 -11.11 3.66
C ILE A 88 -11.50 -10.94 2.44
N VAL A 89 -11.18 -9.70 2.14
CA VAL A 89 -10.15 -9.28 1.17
C VAL A 89 -9.20 -8.29 1.83
N CYS A 90 -8.10 -7.98 1.17
CA CYS A 90 -7.09 -7.05 1.68
C CYS A 90 -6.72 -6.01 0.62
N GLN A 91 -6.50 -4.77 1.03
CA GLN A 91 -5.87 -3.75 0.20
C GLN A 91 -4.55 -4.31 -0.36
N THR A 92 -4.30 -4.17 -1.65
CA THR A 92 -3.23 -4.90 -2.35
C THR A 92 -1.82 -4.60 -1.83
N THR A 93 -1.61 -3.45 -1.21
CA THR A 93 -0.32 -2.97 -0.69
C THR A 93 -0.13 -3.22 0.81
N GLN A 94 -1.04 -3.94 1.48
CA GLN A 94 -0.86 -4.35 2.87
C GLN A 94 0.29 -5.35 3.02
N SER A 95 0.77 -5.54 4.25
CA SER A 95 1.79 -6.57 4.53
C SER A 95 1.16 -7.91 4.91
N PRO A 96 1.83 -9.04 4.63
CA PRO A 96 1.39 -10.36 5.06
C PRO A 96 1.20 -10.47 6.58
N GLU A 97 2.08 -9.82 7.36
CA GLU A 97 2.02 -9.81 8.82
C GLU A 97 0.78 -9.10 9.33
N HIS A 98 0.42 -7.96 8.70
CA HIS A 98 -0.79 -7.24 9.05
C HIS A 98 -2.03 -8.06 8.72
N LEU A 99 -2.09 -8.64 7.52
CA LEU A 99 -3.17 -9.55 7.13
C LEU A 99 -3.30 -10.71 8.12
N GLY A 100 -2.18 -11.36 8.48
CA GLY A 100 -2.17 -12.48 9.43
C GLY A 100 -2.72 -12.09 10.81
N ARG A 101 -2.31 -10.95 11.37
CA ARG A 101 -2.81 -10.44 12.65
C ARG A 101 -4.32 -10.16 12.61
N MET A 102 -4.77 -9.48 11.55
CA MET A 102 -6.19 -9.17 11.40
C MET A 102 -7.04 -10.44 11.25
N LEU A 103 -6.57 -11.44 10.50
CA LEU A 103 -7.27 -12.71 10.36
C LEU A 103 -7.34 -13.49 11.68
N ASP A 104 -6.25 -13.51 12.49
CA ASP A 104 -6.28 -14.12 13.83
C ASP A 104 -7.32 -13.43 14.73
N ALA A 105 -7.32 -12.09 14.73
CA ALA A 105 -8.27 -11.32 15.53
C ALA A 105 -9.74 -11.52 15.07
N ILE A 106 -9.98 -11.57 13.75
CA ILE A 106 -11.30 -11.87 13.18
C ILE A 106 -11.74 -13.30 13.54
N ALA A 107 -10.84 -14.29 13.43
CA ALA A 107 -11.13 -15.69 13.70
C ALA A 107 -11.54 -15.97 15.15
N ARG A 108 -11.21 -15.09 16.09
CA ARG A 108 -11.63 -15.17 17.50
C ARG A 108 -13.03 -14.64 17.73
N ARG A 109 -13.65 -14.02 16.74
CA ARG A 109 -15.03 -13.48 16.84
C ARG A 109 -16.06 -14.54 16.44
N ARG A 110 -17.35 -14.19 16.60
CA ARG A 110 -18.45 -15.08 16.19
C ARG A 110 -18.83 -14.81 14.75
N PHE A 111 -18.78 -15.83 13.90
CA PHE A 111 -19.24 -15.83 12.51
C PHE A 111 -19.82 -17.21 12.17
N SER A 112 -20.63 -17.30 11.13
CA SER A 112 -21.18 -18.58 10.63
C SER A 112 -20.25 -19.20 9.57
N GLU A 113 -19.61 -18.36 8.76
CA GLU A 113 -18.69 -18.79 7.70
C GLU A 113 -17.65 -17.70 7.47
N LEU A 114 -16.41 -18.10 7.22
CA LEU A 114 -15.30 -17.21 6.91
C LEU A 114 -14.63 -17.63 5.61
N LYS A 115 -14.74 -16.78 4.57
CA LYS A 115 -14.06 -16.97 3.28
C LYS A 115 -12.99 -15.89 3.13
N VAL A 116 -11.75 -16.29 3.00
CA VAL A 116 -10.61 -15.37 2.85
C VAL A 116 -10.03 -15.50 1.43
N VAL A 117 -9.92 -14.37 0.74
CA VAL A 117 -9.25 -14.28 -0.56
C VAL A 117 -8.02 -13.40 -0.41
N ASN A 118 -6.84 -14.00 -0.56
CA ASN A 118 -5.59 -13.23 -0.53
C ASN A 118 -5.46 -12.38 -1.79
N THR A 119 -5.56 -11.07 -1.60
CA THR A 119 -5.47 -10.06 -2.66
C THR A 119 -4.20 -9.22 -2.59
N LEU A 120 -3.23 -9.60 -1.75
CA LEU A 120 -1.95 -8.92 -1.64
C LEU A 120 -1.16 -8.96 -2.96
N CYS A 121 -0.48 -7.86 -3.27
CA CYS A 121 0.40 -7.74 -4.42
C CYS A 121 1.77 -8.36 -4.12
N LYS A 122 2.14 -9.43 -4.82
CA LYS A 122 3.45 -10.09 -4.67
C LYS A 122 4.62 -9.13 -4.91
N GLU A 123 4.49 -8.22 -5.87
CA GLU A 123 5.53 -7.23 -6.17
C GLU A 123 5.68 -6.19 -5.04
N ALA A 124 4.57 -5.81 -4.40
CA ALA A 124 4.63 -4.93 -3.24
C ALA A 124 5.30 -5.63 -2.05
N ILE A 125 4.96 -6.89 -1.79
CA ILE A 125 5.59 -7.72 -0.75
C ILE A 125 7.09 -7.84 -1.00
N LYS A 126 7.49 -8.28 -2.21
CA LYS A 126 8.90 -8.43 -2.58
C LYS A 126 9.70 -7.13 -2.40
N ARG A 127 9.11 -5.99 -2.75
CA ARG A 127 9.74 -4.68 -2.53
C ARG A 127 9.94 -4.39 -1.04
N GLN A 128 8.95 -4.71 -0.21
CA GLN A 128 9.04 -4.54 1.25
C GLN A 128 10.14 -5.45 1.84
N GLU A 129 10.18 -6.72 1.45
CA GLU A 129 11.20 -7.68 1.88
C GLU A 129 12.61 -7.22 1.48
N SER A 130 12.80 -6.84 0.21
CA SER A 130 14.11 -6.31 -0.26
C SER A 130 14.53 -5.03 0.47
N ALA A 131 13.58 -4.15 0.82
CA ALA A 131 13.89 -2.96 1.58
C ALA A 131 14.29 -3.27 3.03
N ILE A 132 13.65 -4.27 3.67
CA ILE A 132 14.03 -4.74 5.02
C ILE A 132 15.45 -5.33 4.99
N GLU A 133 15.74 -6.20 4.02
CA GLU A 133 17.08 -6.78 3.86
C GLU A 133 18.15 -5.70 3.68
N LEU A 134 17.86 -4.68 2.87
CA LEU A 134 18.76 -3.56 2.65
C LEU A 134 18.97 -2.75 3.94
N CYS A 135 17.93 -2.50 4.72
CA CYS A 135 18.02 -1.78 6.01
C CYS A 135 19.01 -2.40 6.98
N GLN A 136 19.17 -3.74 6.95
CA GLN A 136 20.08 -4.48 7.82
C GLN A 136 21.56 -4.40 7.39
N GLN A 137 21.81 -3.93 6.16
CA GLN A 137 23.14 -3.93 5.55
C GLN A 137 23.75 -2.52 5.45
N VAL A 138 23.00 -1.48 5.85
CA VAL A 138 23.39 -0.08 5.64
C VAL A 138 23.38 0.74 6.93
N ASP A 139 24.20 1.78 7.00
CA ASP A 139 24.27 2.71 8.12
C ASP A 139 23.16 3.77 8.09
N ILE A 140 22.64 4.06 6.89
CA ILE A 140 21.61 5.04 6.65
C ILE A 140 20.74 4.58 5.48
N MET A 141 19.42 4.81 5.57
CA MET A 141 18.46 4.36 4.57
C MET A 141 17.65 5.54 4.02
N PHE A 142 17.53 5.63 2.71
CA PHE A 142 16.71 6.62 2.02
C PHE A 142 15.55 5.95 1.31
N VAL A 143 14.34 6.44 1.57
CA VAL A 143 13.12 6.02 0.89
C VAL A 143 12.63 7.19 0.05
N LEU A 144 12.75 7.07 -1.28
CA LEU A 144 12.43 8.16 -2.21
C LEU A 144 10.99 8.08 -2.70
N GLY A 145 10.34 9.24 -2.78
CA GLY A 145 9.02 9.40 -3.39
C GLY A 145 8.13 10.37 -2.65
N GLY A 146 6.95 10.64 -3.24
CA GLY A 146 6.05 11.67 -2.76
C GLY A 146 5.60 11.46 -1.31
N LEU A 147 5.69 12.51 -0.48
CA LEU A 147 5.30 12.48 0.92
C LEU A 147 3.79 12.18 1.13
N HIS A 148 2.98 12.42 0.10
CA HIS A 148 1.53 12.11 0.10
C HIS A 148 1.23 10.67 -0.37
N SER A 149 2.23 9.93 -0.87
CA SER A 149 2.03 8.53 -1.29
C SER A 149 1.92 7.61 -0.09
N ALA A 150 0.74 7.04 0.14
CA ALA A 150 0.51 6.08 1.22
C ALA A 150 1.46 4.86 1.12
N ASN A 151 1.70 4.36 -0.10
CA ASN A 151 2.62 3.25 -0.33
C ASN A 151 4.07 3.62 0.05
N THR A 152 4.54 4.82 -0.31
CA THR A 152 5.90 5.26 0.02
C THR A 152 6.07 5.52 1.52
N ARG A 153 5.07 6.15 2.16
CA ARG A 153 5.07 6.34 3.61
C ARG A 153 5.14 5.01 4.35
N ARG A 154 4.31 4.04 3.96
CA ARG A 154 4.33 2.70 4.56
C ARG A 154 5.69 2.01 4.41
N LEU A 155 6.32 2.13 3.22
CA LEU A 155 7.66 1.61 2.98
C LEU A 155 8.69 2.30 3.90
N ALA A 156 8.61 3.63 4.05
CA ALA A 156 9.49 4.39 4.95
C ALA A 156 9.29 4.00 6.43
N ASP A 157 8.04 3.86 6.87
CA ASP A 157 7.72 3.42 8.24
C ASP A 157 8.23 2.00 8.51
N LEU A 158 8.13 1.13 7.50
CA LEU A 158 8.68 -0.22 7.58
C LEU A 158 10.20 -0.20 7.69
N CYS A 159 10.89 0.54 6.82
CA CYS A 159 12.34 0.71 6.87
C CYS A 159 12.79 1.27 8.23
N LYS A 160 12.08 2.27 8.76
CA LYS A 160 12.40 2.91 10.03
C LYS A 160 12.34 1.95 11.23
N LYS A 161 11.50 0.92 11.18
CA LYS A 161 11.47 -0.14 12.22
C LYS A 161 12.72 -1.03 12.22
N HIS A 162 13.41 -1.13 11.07
CA HIS A 162 14.59 -1.96 10.89
C HIS A 162 15.91 -1.17 10.88
N ASN A 163 15.82 0.15 10.59
CA ASN A 163 16.95 1.07 10.62
C ASN A 163 16.46 2.46 11.05
N GLU A 164 16.77 2.89 12.26
CA GLU A 164 16.33 4.17 12.82
C GLU A 164 16.80 5.37 11.98
N ALA A 165 17.97 5.23 11.31
CA ALA A 165 18.51 6.24 10.41
C ALA A 165 17.85 6.18 9.02
N THR A 166 16.51 6.07 8.97
CA THR A 166 15.72 6.06 7.74
C THR A 166 15.11 7.44 7.48
N PHE A 167 15.27 7.95 6.26
CA PHE A 167 14.76 9.24 5.80
C PHE A 167 13.83 9.05 4.59
N HIS A 168 12.62 9.61 4.68
CA HIS A 168 11.69 9.68 3.56
C HIS A 168 11.82 11.05 2.89
N LEU A 169 12.26 11.07 1.64
CA LEU A 169 12.58 12.28 0.89
C LEU A 169 11.99 12.22 -0.52
N GLN A 170 11.71 13.39 -1.11
CA GLN A 170 11.27 13.47 -2.50
C GLN A 170 12.45 13.63 -3.46
N ASN A 171 13.51 14.32 -3.01
CA ASN A 171 14.69 14.62 -3.80
C ASN A 171 15.90 14.89 -2.89
N TRP A 172 17.05 15.13 -3.51
CA TRP A 172 18.31 15.41 -2.83
C TRP A 172 18.32 16.70 -1.99
N ASP A 173 17.60 17.74 -2.42
CA ASP A 173 17.61 19.06 -1.76
C ASP A 173 16.93 19.05 -0.38
N GLU A 174 16.07 18.05 -0.13
CA GLU A 174 15.44 17.86 1.18
C GLU A 174 16.39 17.22 2.21
N LEU A 175 17.55 16.71 1.79
CA LEU A 175 18.49 16.02 2.68
C LEU A 175 19.34 17.00 3.47
N ASP A 176 19.27 16.92 4.81
CA ASP A 176 20.32 17.50 5.66
C ASP A 176 21.61 16.67 5.53
N LYS A 177 22.57 17.20 4.78
CA LYS A 177 23.86 16.54 4.50
C LYS A 177 24.64 16.18 5.76
N LYS A 178 24.38 16.82 6.90
CA LYS A 178 25.00 16.48 8.19
C LYS A 178 24.68 15.06 8.62
N THR A 179 23.55 14.50 8.18
CA THR A 179 23.14 13.12 8.50
C THR A 179 24.05 12.07 7.86
N LEU A 180 24.81 12.45 6.83
CA LEU A 180 25.74 11.57 6.11
C LEU A 180 27.11 11.44 6.83
N PHE A 181 27.46 12.39 7.70
CA PHE A 181 28.78 12.33 8.36
C PHE A 181 28.92 11.09 9.22
N GLY A 182 30.05 10.39 9.07
CA GLY A 182 30.37 9.16 9.78
C GLY A 182 29.63 7.91 9.29
N ARG A 183 28.83 8.01 8.22
CA ARG A 183 28.18 6.86 7.56
C ARG A 183 29.07 6.33 6.43
N LYS A 184 29.15 5.01 6.30
CA LYS A 184 29.98 4.34 5.28
C LYS A 184 29.15 3.76 4.15
N VAL A 185 27.96 3.26 4.49
CA VAL A 185 27.08 2.58 3.53
C VAL A 185 25.68 3.19 3.58
N ALA A 186 25.22 3.70 2.46
CA ALA A 186 23.87 4.23 2.30
C ALA A 186 23.02 3.29 1.44
N GLY A 187 21.79 3.00 1.89
CA GLY A 187 20.78 2.28 1.13
C GLY A 187 19.77 3.24 0.51
N VAL A 188 19.35 2.96 -0.72
CA VAL A 188 18.31 3.73 -1.40
C VAL A 188 17.22 2.78 -1.89
N THR A 189 15.97 3.07 -1.53
CA THR A 189 14.78 2.43 -2.09
C THR A 189 13.77 3.49 -2.47
N ALA A 190 12.71 3.10 -3.19
CA ALA A 190 11.71 4.07 -3.66
C ALA A 190 10.31 3.50 -3.69
N GLY A 191 9.32 4.40 -3.61
CA GLY A 191 7.93 4.06 -3.89
C GLY A 191 7.72 3.63 -5.34
N ALA A 192 6.71 2.78 -5.58
CA ALA A 192 6.44 2.19 -6.91
C ALA A 192 6.17 3.24 -8.03
N SER A 193 5.77 4.45 -7.66
CA SER A 193 5.48 5.54 -8.60
C SER A 193 6.61 6.56 -8.72
N THR A 194 7.74 6.34 -8.03
CA THR A 194 8.90 7.23 -8.09
C THR A 194 9.61 6.99 -9.42
N PRO A 195 9.83 8.04 -10.25
CA PRO A 195 10.54 7.88 -11.51
C PRO A 195 11.99 7.48 -11.31
N ASP A 196 12.52 6.65 -12.22
CA ASP A 196 13.89 6.14 -12.13
C ASP A 196 14.94 7.27 -12.13
N TRP A 197 14.69 8.35 -12.86
CA TRP A 197 15.60 9.50 -12.91
C TRP A 197 15.77 10.18 -11.53
N VAL A 198 14.76 10.18 -10.66
CA VAL A 198 14.85 10.71 -9.29
C VAL A 198 15.81 9.86 -8.47
N ILE A 199 15.72 8.54 -8.63
CA ILE A 199 16.59 7.59 -7.91
C ILE A 199 18.04 7.74 -8.39
N GLU A 200 18.23 7.77 -9.70
CA GLU A 200 19.56 7.92 -10.31
C GLU A 200 20.24 9.23 -9.92
N GLU A 201 19.48 10.33 -9.91
CA GLU A 201 19.99 11.65 -9.52
C GLU A 201 20.40 11.65 -8.04
N PHE A 202 19.57 11.10 -7.18
CA PHE A 202 19.86 11.00 -5.75
C PHE A 202 21.11 10.17 -5.48
N VAL A 203 21.24 9.01 -6.13
CA VAL A 203 22.42 8.13 -6.02
C VAL A 203 23.68 8.85 -6.49
N LYS A 204 23.66 9.53 -7.65
CA LYS A 204 24.80 10.32 -8.15
C LYS A 204 25.27 11.39 -7.16
N HIS A 205 24.33 12.03 -6.47
CA HIS A 205 24.68 13.01 -5.44
C HIS A 205 25.31 12.38 -4.20
N LEU A 206 24.83 11.19 -3.78
CA LEU A 206 25.44 10.42 -2.69
C LEU A 206 26.86 10.00 -3.01
N GLU A 207 27.10 9.47 -4.22
CA GLU A 207 28.42 9.04 -4.68
C GLU A 207 29.41 10.21 -4.69
N ARG A 208 29.03 11.36 -5.27
CA ARG A 208 29.88 12.57 -5.27
C ARG A 208 30.20 13.06 -3.85
N PHE A 209 29.21 13.04 -2.97
CA PHE A 209 29.43 13.43 -1.57
C PHE A 209 30.43 12.49 -0.89
N GLY A 210 30.40 11.19 -1.20
CA GLY A 210 31.33 10.20 -0.67
C GLY A 210 32.76 10.37 -1.19
N GLU A 211 32.93 10.83 -2.45
CA GLU A 211 34.24 11.10 -3.05
C GLU A 211 34.91 12.37 -2.49
N GLU A 212 34.10 13.31 -1.95
CA GLU A 212 34.57 14.59 -1.39
C GLU A 212 34.98 14.50 0.09
N GLN A 213 34.75 13.34 0.76
CA GLN A 213 35.06 13.08 2.18
C GLN A 213 36.36 12.30 2.35
#